data_58795e9462ffba7cc7887c15b47a2990
#
_entry.id   58795e9462ffba7cc7887c15b47a2990
#
_cell.length_a   1.000
_cell.length_b   1.000
_cell.length_c   1.000
_cell.angle_alpha   90.00
_cell.angle_beta   90.00
_cell.angle_gamma   90.00
#
_symmetry.space_group_name_H-M   'P 1'
#
loop_
_entity.id
_entity.type
_entity.pdbx_description
1 polymer ?
#
loop_
_entity_poly.entity_id
_entity_poly.type
_entity_poly.pdbx_seq_one_letter_code
_entity_poly.pdbx_strand_id
1 'polypeptide(L)'
;MRSDNKLKYAFPMIITAFLLCIIYAIKGIFPFGTNTIDYYDMAQQITAFYYHTFDFLHGEKNLFFDPYTALGVNMAMSTSGCSHLSIFNLFFLFVKRENILVSLSIFLMIKMTLMSLFMYIYIHSRYKLSYFYEVIFSVGYAFCGYVLMLYMTIQWLDVAALFPLLMLFLHKLIKDGNANG
;
A
#
# COMPACT_ATOMS: atom_id res chain seq x y z
N MET A 1 -11.21 17.10 -25.53
CA MET A 1 -11.26 15.88 -24.72
C MET A 1 -10.08 15.01 -25.14
N ARG A 2 -9.09 14.79 -24.23
CA ARG A 2 -8.07 13.75 -24.46
C ARG A 2 -8.83 12.43 -24.46
N SER A 3 -8.66 11.63 -25.52
CA SER A 3 -9.21 10.27 -25.58
C SER A 3 -8.67 9.48 -24.37
N ASP A 4 -9.53 9.22 -23.39
CA ASP A 4 -9.19 8.45 -22.19
C ASP A 4 -9.12 6.96 -22.57
N ASN A 5 -8.01 6.59 -23.16
CA ASN A 5 -7.70 5.19 -23.35
C ASN A 5 -7.35 4.61 -21.96
N LYS A 6 -8.23 3.78 -21.39
CA LYS A 6 -8.06 3.12 -20.08
C LYS A 6 -6.70 2.41 -19.94
N LEU A 7 -6.12 2.00 -21.05
CA LEU A 7 -4.79 1.38 -21.09
C LEU A 7 -3.67 2.30 -20.59
N LYS A 8 -3.83 3.64 -20.75
CA LYS A 8 -2.84 4.61 -20.26
C LYS A 8 -2.71 4.62 -18.74
N TYR A 9 -3.81 4.34 -18.01
CA TYR A 9 -3.80 4.26 -16.56
C TYR A 9 -3.11 2.97 -16.04
N ALA A 10 -3.21 1.90 -16.81
CA ALA A 10 -2.59 0.64 -16.44
C ALA A 10 -1.06 0.64 -16.62
N PHE A 11 -0.54 1.47 -17.53
CA PHE A 11 0.87 1.43 -17.89
C PHE A 11 1.85 1.74 -16.76
N PRO A 12 1.68 2.82 -15.94
CA PRO A 12 2.55 3.03 -14.78
C PRO A 12 2.46 1.90 -13.76
N MET A 13 1.29 1.28 -13.58
CA MET A 13 1.13 0.09 -12.72
C MET A 13 1.97 -1.08 -13.24
N ILE A 14 1.88 -1.36 -14.55
CA ILE A 14 2.61 -2.46 -15.20
C ILE A 14 4.11 -2.26 -15.04
N ILE A 15 4.61 -1.05 -15.28
CA ILE A 15 6.05 -0.75 -15.11
C ILE A 15 6.47 -0.94 -13.64
N THR A 16 5.69 -0.43 -12.69
CA THR A 16 6.00 -0.57 -11.25
C THR A 16 6.02 -2.04 -10.85
N ALA A 17 5.00 -2.82 -11.25
CA ALA A 17 4.94 -4.25 -10.97
C ALA A 17 6.11 -5.00 -11.61
N PHE A 18 6.46 -4.68 -12.86
CA PHE A 18 7.58 -5.30 -13.57
C PHE A 18 8.93 -5.03 -12.88
N LEU A 19 9.18 -3.78 -12.48
CA LEU A 19 10.39 -3.43 -11.73
C LEU A 19 10.47 -4.16 -10.39
N LEU A 20 9.34 -4.27 -9.67
CA LEU A 20 9.28 -5.05 -8.42
C LEU A 20 9.52 -6.54 -8.67
N CYS A 21 8.97 -7.11 -9.74
CA CYS A 21 9.25 -8.50 -10.12
C CYS A 21 10.76 -8.73 -10.35
N ILE A 22 11.44 -7.81 -11.03
CA ILE A 22 12.89 -7.88 -11.24
C ILE A 22 13.63 -7.83 -9.89
N ILE A 23 13.29 -6.86 -9.02
CA ILE A 23 13.92 -6.73 -7.70
C ILE A 23 13.69 -8.00 -6.88
N TYR A 24 12.48 -8.53 -6.85
CA TYR A 24 12.14 -9.73 -6.11
C TYR A 24 12.86 -10.96 -6.66
N ALA A 25 12.97 -11.10 -7.97
CA ALA A 25 13.71 -12.18 -8.61
C ALA A 25 15.20 -12.14 -8.25
N ILE A 26 15.83 -10.96 -8.32
CA ILE A 26 17.24 -10.77 -7.96
C ILE A 26 17.49 -11.08 -6.47
N LYS A 27 16.56 -10.71 -5.60
CA LYS A 27 16.67 -10.90 -4.14
C LYS A 27 16.15 -12.26 -3.67
N GLY A 28 15.59 -13.08 -4.55
CA GLY A 28 14.96 -14.36 -4.20
C GLY A 28 13.76 -14.20 -3.26
N ILE A 29 13.03 -13.08 -3.35
CA ILE A 29 11.86 -12.80 -2.53
C ILE A 29 10.65 -13.52 -3.14
N PHE A 30 9.74 -14.03 -2.29
CA PHE A 30 8.50 -14.64 -2.74
C PHE A 30 7.69 -13.67 -3.65
N PRO A 31 7.15 -14.11 -4.81
CA PRO A 31 6.98 -15.48 -5.30
C PRO A 31 8.17 -16.06 -6.10
N PHE A 32 9.27 -15.35 -6.28
CA PHE A 32 10.39 -15.79 -7.11
C PHE A 32 11.46 -16.57 -6.33
N GLY A 33 11.31 -16.72 -5.02
CA GLY A 33 12.18 -17.47 -4.14
C GLY A 33 11.55 -17.68 -2.77
N THR A 34 12.36 -18.06 -1.79
CA THR A 34 11.92 -18.39 -0.43
C THR A 34 12.13 -17.25 0.58
N ASN A 35 12.81 -16.17 0.17
CA ASN A 35 13.05 -15.05 1.06
C ASN A 35 11.76 -14.25 1.29
N THR A 36 11.64 -13.69 2.47
CA THR A 36 10.57 -12.79 2.88
C THR A 36 11.08 -11.35 2.96
N ILE A 37 10.17 -10.40 3.09
CA ILE A 37 10.53 -8.98 3.26
C ILE A 37 10.55 -8.56 4.73
N ASP A 38 10.35 -9.50 5.64
CA ASP A 38 10.28 -9.26 7.08
C ASP A 38 11.67 -8.99 7.65
N TYR A 39 12.02 -7.72 7.69
CA TYR A 39 13.29 -7.24 8.20
C TYR A 39 13.06 -6.17 9.27
N TYR A 40 13.95 -6.07 10.28
CA TYR A 40 13.82 -5.14 11.41
C TYR A 40 12.42 -5.14 12.05
N ASP A 41 11.75 -3.98 12.09
CA ASP A 41 10.45 -3.79 12.72
C ASP A 41 9.36 -4.68 12.11
N MET A 42 9.46 -5.00 10.84
CA MET A 42 8.52 -5.92 10.21
C MET A 42 8.60 -7.30 10.84
N ALA A 43 9.80 -7.84 11.05
CA ALA A 43 9.98 -9.14 11.67
C ALA A 43 9.61 -9.15 13.16
N GLN A 44 9.94 -8.08 13.89
CA GLN A 44 9.79 -8.03 15.34
C GLN A 44 8.39 -7.63 15.81
N GLN A 45 7.69 -6.78 15.05
CA GLN A 45 6.44 -6.17 15.49
C GLN A 45 5.34 -6.23 14.43
N ILE A 46 5.61 -5.77 13.22
CA ILE A 46 4.57 -5.51 12.23
C ILE A 46 3.92 -6.80 11.74
N THR A 47 4.69 -7.85 11.55
CA THR A 47 4.15 -9.17 11.16
C THR A 47 3.16 -9.69 12.19
N ALA A 48 3.44 -9.53 13.50
CA ALA A 48 2.52 -9.92 14.55
C ALA A 48 1.18 -9.15 14.48
N PHE A 49 1.24 -7.86 14.13
CA PHE A 49 0.03 -7.06 13.92
C PHE A 49 -0.80 -7.56 12.73
N TYR A 50 -0.17 -8.02 11.65
CA TYR A 50 -0.91 -8.59 10.52
C TYR A 50 -1.51 -9.95 10.84
N TYR A 51 -0.88 -10.79 11.66
CA TYR A 51 -1.53 -11.99 12.20
C TYR A 51 -2.76 -11.63 13.04
N HIS A 52 -2.66 -10.63 13.91
CA HIS A 52 -3.80 -10.17 14.69
C HIS A 52 -4.91 -9.58 13.79
N THR A 53 -4.54 -8.80 12.76
CA THR A 53 -5.49 -8.26 11.77
C THR A 53 -6.22 -9.38 11.05
N PHE A 54 -5.51 -10.42 10.65
CA PHE A 54 -6.11 -11.62 10.03
C PHE A 54 -7.12 -12.28 10.98
N ASP A 55 -6.71 -12.57 12.21
CA ASP A 55 -7.55 -13.21 13.23
C ASP A 55 -8.81 -12.34 13.52
N PHE A 56 -8.66 -11.01 13.55
CA PHE A 56 -9.78 -10.08 13.68
C PHE A 56 -10.74 -10.12 12.48
N LEU A 57 -10.22 -10.09 11.25
CA LEU A 57 -11.04 -10.14 10.03
C LEU A 57 -11.84 -11.45 9.91
N HIS A 58 -11.33 -12.53 10.50
CA HIS A 58 -11.99 -13.84 10.53
C HIS A 58 -12.84 -14.06 11.80
N GLY A 59 -12.97 -13.03 12.65
CA GLY A 59 -13.82 -13.08 13.84
C GLY A 59 -13.24 -13.86 15.04
N GLU A 60 -11.95 -14.17 15.00
CA GLU A 60 -11.28 -14.95 16.06
C GLU A 60 -10.76 -14.06 17.20
N LYS A 61 -10.52 -12.76 16.93
CA LYS A 61 -10.01 -11.79 17.91
C LYS A 61 -10.82 -10.51 17.96
N ASN A 62 -10.68 -9.80 19.09
CA ASN A 62 -11.31 -8.50 19.29
C ASN A 62 -10.33 -7.39 18.93
N LEU A 63 -10.80 -6.37 18.21
CA LEU A 63 -10.02 -5.20 17.85
C LEU A 63 -9.78 -4.25 19.04
N PHE A 64 -10.72 -4.20 19.98
CA PHE A 64 -10.69 -3.22 21.08
C PHE A 64 -9.85 -3.66 22.29
N PHE A 65 -9.59 -4.95 22.43
CA PHE A 65 -8.78 -5.44 23.54
C PHE A 65 -8.06 -6.74 23.19
N ASP A 66 -6.73 -6.72 23.30
CA ASP A 66 -5.90 -7.91 23.22
C ASP A 66 -5.10 -8.06 24.53
N PRO A 67 -5.37 -9.09 25.34
CA PRO A 67 -4.68 -9.30 26.62
C PRO A 67 -3.22 -9.73 26.45
N TYR A 68 -2.85 -10.25 25.28
CA TYR A 68 -1.52 -10.81 25.02
C TYR A 68 -0.51 -9.78 24.50
N THR A 69 -0.99 -8.61 24.05
CA THR A 69 -0.11 -7.54 23.59
C THR A 69 0.08 -6.52 24.70
N ALA A 70 1.33 -6.27 25.09
CA ALA A 70 1.74 -5.25 26.07
C ALA A 70 0.91 -5.27 27.38
N LEU A 71 0.63 -6.47 27.90
CA LEU A 71 -0.17 -6.70 29.12
C LEU A 71 -1.65 -6.25 29.04
N GLY A 72 -2.17 -6.15 27.84
CA GLY A 72 -3.52 -5.73 27.55
C GLY A 72 -3.59 -4.34 26.93
N VAL A 73 -3.93 -4.29 25.64
CA VAL A 73 -3.97 -3.04 24.88
C VAL A 73 -5.21 -2.96 24.00
N ASN A 74 -5.69 -1.75 23.78
CA ASN A 74 -6.68 -1.48 22.75
C ASN A 74 -5.96 -1.43 21.39
N MET A 75 -6.14 -2.47 20.58
CA MET A 75 -5.45 -2.61 19.29
C MET A 75 -5.88 -1.54 18.28
N ALA A 76 -7.13 -1.06 18.33
CA ALA A 76 -7.60 0.00 17.41
C ALA A 76 -6.97 1.37 17.73
N MET A 77 -6.66 1.64 19.00
CA MET A 77 -6.13 2.93 19.46
C MET A 77 -4.61 2.95 19.66
N SER A 78 -3.97 1.80 19.61
CA SER A 78 -2.51 1.68 19.74
C SER A 78 -1.80 2.06 18.44
N THR A 79 -0.47 2.08 18.48
CA THR A 79 0.38 2.25 17.29
C THR A 79 0.12 1.19 16.22
N SER A 80 -0.44 0.04 16.60
CA SER A 80 -0.91 -1.00 15.69
C SER A 80 -2.23 -0.65 14.99
N GLY A 81 -2.99 0.33 15.48
CA GLY A 81 -4.29 0.72 14.92
C GLY A 81 -4.24 1.03 13.43
N CYS A 82 -3.18 1.69 12.98
CA CYS A 82 -2.94 1.92 11.55
C CYS A 82 -2.84 0.61 10.75
N SER A 83 -2.34 -0.48 11.36
CA SER A 83 -2.27 -1.79 10.72
C SER A 83 -3.64 -2.43 10.57
N HIS A 84 -4.54 -2.23 11.53
CA HIS A 84 -5.84 -2.92 11.56
C HIS A 84 -6.91 -2.22 10.73
N LEU A 85 -6.92 -0.90 10.72
CA LEU A 85 -7.99 -0.09 10.10
C LEU A 85 -7.74 0.26 8.62
N SER A 86 -6.75 -0.35 8.00
CA SER A 86 -6.43 -0.12 6.59
C SER A 86 -7.44 -0.78 5.66
N ILE A 87 -7.93 -0.05 4.65
CA ILE A 87 -8.76 -0.61 3.58
C ILE A 87 -8.00 -1.69 2.79
N PHE A 88 -6.68 -1.61 2.72
CA PHE A 88 -5.85 -2.60 2.03
C PHE A 88 -5.87 -3.96 2.71
N ASN A 89 -6.24 -4.03 3.99
CA ASN A 89 -6.32 -5.28 4.75
C ASN A 89 -7.37 -6.26 4.22
N LEU A 90 -8.31 -5.81 3.40
CA LEU A 90 -9.23 -6.69 2.69
C LEU A 90 -8.50 -7.76 1.86
N PHE A 91 -7.23 -7.52 1.52
CA PHE A 91 -6.35 -8.51 0.91
C PHE A 91 -6.24 -9.79 1.75
N PHE A 92 -6.20 -9.69 3.08
CA PHE A 92 -6.02 -10.84 3.97
C PHE A 92 -7.26 -11.74 4.07
N LEU A 93 -8.42 -11.32 3.56
CA LEU A 93 -9.58 -12.19 3.41
C LEU A 93 -9.36 -13.32 2.37
N PHE A 94 -8.39 -13.14 1.47
CA PHE A 94 -8.06 -14.10 0.41
C PHE A 94 -6.79 -14.92 0.70
N VAL A 95 -6.16 -14.68 1.84
CA VAL A 95 -4.90 -15.32 2.25
C VAL A 95 -5.19 -16.34 3.35
N LYS A 96 -4.44 -17.44 3.40
CA LYS A 96 -4.48 -18.38 4.53
C LYS A 96 -3.55 -17.88 5.63
N ARG A 97 -3.91 -18.13 6.89
CA ARG A 97 -3.15 -17.70 8.07
C ARG A 97 -1.66 -18.13 8.03
N GLU A 98 -1.40 -19.33 7.58
CA GLU A 98 -0.04 -19.91 7.42
C GLU A 98 0.83 -19.16 6.41
N ASN A 99 0.21 -18.47 5.45
CA ASN A 99 0.88 -17.77 4.36
C ASN A 99 0.99 -16.25 4.59
N ILE A 100 0.59 -15.73 5.73
CA ILE A 100 0.60 -14.27 5.99
C ILE A 100 2.00 -13.71 5.76
N LEU A 101 3.04 -14.32 6.33
CA LEU A 101 4.41 -13.83 6.23
C LEU A 101 4.88 -13.67 4.77
N VAL A 102 4.69 -14.70 3.97
CA VAL A 102 5.10 -14.66 2.56
C VAL A 102 4.19 -13.75 1.73
N SER A 103 2.91 -13.62 2.11
CA SER A 103 1.95 -12.77 1.42
C SER A 103 2.21 -11.27 1.61
N LEU A 104 2.96 -10.87 2.65
CA LEU A 104 3.36 -9.48 2.85
C LEU A 104 4.18 -8.93 1.66
N SER A 105 4.96 -9.78 0.99
CA SER A 105 5.69 -9.40 -0.23
C SER A 105 4.74 -9.00 -1.35
N ILE A 106 3.69 -9.78 -1.58
CA ILE A 106 2.65 -9.46 -2.57
C ILE A 106 1.85 -8.24 -2.13
N PHE A 107 1.55 -8.12 -0.85
CA PHE A 107 0.84 -6.98 -0.29
C PHE A 107 1.58 -5.66 -0.50
N LEU A 108 2.91 -5.66 -0.28
CA LEU A 108 3.76 -4.51 -0.60
C LEU A 108 3.74 -4.18 -2.09
N MET A 109 3.83 -5.19 -2.95
CA MET A 109 3.76 -5.00 -4.41
C MET A 109 2.45 -4.35 -4.84
N ILE A 110 1.31 -4.79 -4.29
CA ILE A 110 -0.01 -4.20 -4.56
C ILE A 110 -0.03 -2.73 -4.13
N LYS A 111 0.43 -2.40 -2.92
CA LYS A 111 0.47 -1.01 -2.44
C LYS A 111 1.30 -0.11 -3.33
N MET A 112 2.53 -0.50 -3.67
CA MET A 112 3.41 0.29 -4.53
C MET A 112 2.83 0.47 -5.95
N THR A 113 2.19 -0.55 -6.48
CA THR A 113 1.53 -0.48 -7.80
C THR A 113 0.35 0.50 -7.76
N LEU A 114 -0.45 0.47 -6.70
CA LEU A 114 -1.54 1.44 -6.50
C LEU A 114 -1.04 2.86 -6.26
N MET A 115 0.10 3.04 -5.58
CA MET A 115 0.74 4.36 -5.44
C MET A 115 1.04 4.97 -6.80
N SER A 116 1.61 4.20 -7.73
CA SER A 116 1.91 4.70 -9.07
C SER A 116 0.65 5.04 -9.86
N LEU A 117 -0.43 4.25 -9.72
CA LEU A 117 -1.73 4.55 -10.34
C LEU A 117 -2.32 5.86 -9.80
N PHE A 118 -2.39 6.00 -8.48
CA PHE A 118 -3.02 7.16 -7.85
C PHE A 118 -2.23 8.43 -8.13
N MET A 119 -0.91 8.34 -8.16
CA MET A 119 -0.07 9.46 -8.56
C MET A 119 -0.25 9.82 -10.03
N TYR A 120 -0.38 8.82 -10.92
CA TYR A 120 -0.70 9.06 -12.34
C TYR A 120 -2.04 9.78 -12.50
N ILE A 121 -3.09 9.33 -11.82
CA ILE A 121 -4.41 9.97 -11.84
C ILE A 121 -4.32 11.44 -11.39
N TYR A 122 -3.59 11.70 -10.32
CA TYR A 122 -3.37 13.05 -9.81
C TYR A 122 -2.65 13.94 -10.82
N ILE A 123 -1.50 13.49 -11.33
CA ILE A 123 -0.69 14.26 -12.30
C ILE A 123 -1.46 14.52 -13.58
N HIS A 124 -2.09 13.49 -14.14
CA HIS A 124 -2.86 13.59 -15.38
C HIS A 124 -4.03 14.56 -15.27
N SER A 125 -4.69 14.63 -14.10
CA SER A 125 -5.81 15.55 -13.89
C SER A 125 -5.38 16.97 -13.61
N ARG A 126 -4.17 17.17 -13.06
CA ARG A 126 -3.70 18.49 -12.60
C ARG A 126 -2.76 19.19 -13.54
N TYR A 127 -1.90 18.46 -14.21
CA TYR A 127 -0.82 19.02 -14.99
C TYR A 127 -0.98 18.66 -16.46
N LYS A 128 -0.56 19.57 -17.33
CA LYS A 128 -0.56 19.35 -18.80
C LYS A 128 0.81 18.83 -19.25
N LEU A 129 1.26 17.75 -18.64
CA LEU A 129 2.52 17.11 -19.01
C LEU A 129 2.34 16.18 -20.22
N SER A 130 3.44 15.85 -20.88
CA SER A 130 3.41 14.75 -21.85
C SER A 130 3.28 13.43 -21.10
N TYR A 131 2.66 12.45 -21.76
CA TYR A 131 2.41 11.11 -21.21
C TYR A 131 3.67 10.46 -20.61
N PHE A 132 4.81 10.66 -21.28
CA PHE A 132 6.09 10.12 -20.83
C PHE A 132 6.48 10.62 -19.42
N TYR A 133 6.37 11.93 -19.19
CA TYR A 133 6.68 12.51 -17.88
C TYR A 133 5.64 12.12 -16.82
N GLU A 134 4.35 12.02 -17.20
CA GLU A 134 3.31 11.55 -16.27
C GLU A 134 3.65 10.15 -15.75
N VAL A 135 4.10 9.24 -16.61
CA VAL A 135 4.50 7.88 -16.24
C VAL A 135 5.76 7.88 -15.37
N ILE A 136 6.82 8.61 -15.77
CA ILE A 136 8.07 8.66 -15.00
C ILE A 136 7.84 9.15 -13.58
N PHE A 137 7.13 10.26 -13.41
CA PHE A 137 6.85 10.79 -12.07
C PHE A 137 5.97 9.86 -11.24
N SER A 138 5.03 9.17 -11.87
CA SER A 138 4.16 8.22 -11.17
C SER A 138 4.92 6.99 -10.68
N VAL A 139 5.79 6.42 -11.51
CA VAL A 139 6.68 5.32 -11.12
C VAL A 139 7.69 5.78 -10.09
N GLY A 140 8.33 6.94 -10.30
CA GLY A 140 9.28 7.54 -9.36
C GLY A 140 8.68 7.80 -7.98
N TYR A 141 7.40 8.14 -7.91
CA TYR A 141 6.69 8.28 -6.63
C TYR A 141 6.60 6.95 -5.87
N ALA A 142 6.26 5.86 -6.55
CA ALA A 142 6.18 4.54 -5.93
C ALA A 142 7.55 4.03 -5.43
N PHE A 143 8.66 4.50 -6.02
CA PHE A 143 10.02 4.18 -5.61
C PHE A 143 10.74 5.35 -4.91
N CYS A 144 9.99 6.30 -4.34
CA CYS A 144 10.62 7.41 -3.62
C CYS A 144 11.31 6.95 -2.32
N GLY A 145 12.23 7.76 -1.82
CA GLY A 145 13.00 7.44 -0.62
C GLY A 145 12.15 7.09 0.59
N TYR A 146 11.01 7.77 0.78
CA TYR A 146 10.06 7.46 1.84
C TYR A 146 9.58 6.00 1.78
N VAL A 147 9.14 5.55 0.60
CA VAL A 147 8.64 4.18 0.39
C VAL A 147 9.75 3.15 0.58
N LEU A 148 10.95 3.43 0.01
CA LEU A 148 12.09 2.52 0.09
C LEU A 148 12.69 2.42 1.49
N MET A 149 12.59 3.44 2.32
CA MET A 149 13.05 3.39 3.70
C MET A 149 12.01 2.79 4.66
N LEU A 150 10.73 2.99 4.38
CA LEU A 150 9.64 2.61 5.29
C LEU A 150 8.87 1.36 4.83
N TYR A 151 9.39 0.58 3.87
CA TYR A 151 8.72 -0.66 3.45
C TYR A 151 8.54 -1.64 4.61
N MET A 152 9.42 -1.60 5.62
CA MET A 152 9.34 -2.44 6.81
C MET A 152 8.18 -2.06 7.75
N THR A 153 7.66 -0.84 7.65
CA THR A 153 6.46 -0.36 8.33
C THR A 153 5.34 -0.20 7.30
N ILE A 154 5.00 -1.29 6.65
CA ILE A 154 4.13 -1.36 5.46
C ILE A 154 2.75 -0.70 5.66
N GLN A 155 2.25 -0.59 6.91
CA GLN A 155 1.03 0.12 7.26
C GLN A 155 1.14 1.63 7.05
N TRP A 156 2.32 2.23 7.20
CA TRP A 156 2.52 3.66 6.97
C TRP A 156 2.48 4.02 5.49
N LEU A 157 2.70 3.05 4.63
CA LEU A 157 2.59 3.23 3.19
C LEU A 157 1.16 3.51 2.71
N ASP A 158 0.15 3.28 3.56
CA ASP A 158 -1.24 3.64 3.25
C ASP A 158 -1.39 5.14 3.05
N VAL A 159 -0.72 5.93 3.89
CA VAL A 159 -0.70 7.39 3.75
C VAL A 159 -0.08 7.78 2.40
N ALA A 160 1.07 7.21 2.06
CA ALA A 160 1.71 7.47 0.78
C ALA A 160 0.84 7.03 -0.40
N ALA A 161 0.15 5.89 -0.29
CA ALA A 161 -0.71 5.39 -1.35
C ALA A 161 -1.92 6.31 -1.60
N LEU A 162 -2.57 6.77 -0.53
CA LEU A 162 -3.80 7.55 -0.63
C LEU A 162 -3.55 9.07 -0.78
N PHE A 163 -2.35 9.55 -0.47
CA PHE A 163 -2.01 10.98 -0.50
C PHE A 163 -2.30 11.65 -1.86
N PRO A 164 -1.95 11.08 -3.02
CA PRO A 164 -2.26 11.70 -4.30
C PRO A 164 -3.76 11.88 -4.54
N LEU A 165 -4.58 10.92 -4.08
CA LEU A 165 -6.04 11.04 -4.17
C LEU A 165 -6.57 12.12 -3.23
N LEU A 166 -6.06 12.19 -2.00
CA LEU A 166 -6.40 13.27 -1.06
C LEU A 166 -6.12 14.64 -1.68
N MET A 167 -4.94 14.82 -2.26
CA MET A 167 -4.57 16.07 -2.93
C MET A 167 -5.48 16.38 -4.13
N LEU A 168 -5.89 15.36 -4.88
CA LEU A 168 -6.83 15.53 -5.99
C LEU A 168 -8.19 16.03 -5.50
N PHE A 169 -8.73 15.42 -4.44
CA PHE A 169 -10.03 15.81 -3.88
C PHE A 169 -9.99 17.18 -3.22
N LEU A 170 -8.95 17.48 -2.45
CA LEU A 170 -8.76 18.83 -1.88
C LEU A 170 -8.72 19.89 -2.97
N HIS A 171 -8.03 19.59 -4.05
CA HIS A 171 -7.94 20.54 -5.15
C HIS A 171 -9.28 20.77 -5.85
N LYS A 172 -10.06 19.71 -6.07
CA LYS A 172 -11.42 19.83 -6.59
C LYS A 172 -12.29 20.66 -5.65
N LEU A 173 -12.22 20.39 -4.34
CA LEU A 173 -12.98 21.12 -3.33
C LEU A 173 -12.69 22.63 -3.37
N ILE A 174 -11.40 23.00 -3.44
CA ILE A 174 -10.98 24.41 -3.50
C ILE A 174 -11.46 25.08 -4.80
N LYS A 175 -11.36 24.38 -5.92
CA LYS A 175 -11.71 24.94 -7.24
C LYS A 175 -13.20 25.07 -7.46
N ASP A 176 -13.96 24.07 -7.07
CA ASP A 176 -15.38 23.95 -7.41
C ASP A 176 -16.29 24.40 -6.25
N GLY A 177 -15.71 24.71 -5.07
CA GLY A 177 -16.45 25.10 -3.86
C GLY A 177 -17.44 24.03 -3.36
N ASN A 178 -17.35 22.81 -3.88
CA ASN A 178 -18.28 21.74 -3.64
C ASN A 178 -17.54 20.50 -3.12
N ALA A 179 -17.90 20.07 -1.90
CA ALA A 179 -17.37 18.85 -1.30
C ALA A 179 -17.99 17.57 -1.91
N ASN A 180 -19.02 17.71 -2.74
CA ASN A 180 -19.78 16.63 -3.37
C ASN A 180 -19.25 16.41 -4.81
N GLY A 181 -18.09 15.84 -4.94
CA GLY A 181 -17.48 15.51 -6.22
C GLY A 181 -17.00 14.07 -6.26
#